data_383537e148637fc16d11bf853110080b
#
_entry.id   383537e148637fc16d11bf853110080b
#
_cell.length_a   1.000
_cell.length_b   1.000
_cell.length_c   1.000
_cell.angle_alpha   90.00
_cell.angle_beta   90.00
_cell.angle_gamma   90.00
#
_symmetry.space_group_name_H-M   'P 1'
#
loop_
_entity.id
_entity.type
_entity.pdbx_description
1 polymer ?
#
loop_
_entity_poly.entity_id
_entity_poly.type
_entity_poly.pdbx_seq_one_letter_code
_entity_poly.pdbx_strand_id
1 'polypeptide(L)'
;PEAAKALQSFVDDMSNWYVRRSRERFWAKGMEQDKINAYMTLYTALVTVAKAAAPMIPFMTEDIYQNLVKSIDASAPESIHLCDFPEVHENWIDPKMEEDMADLLEIVVMGRAARNTANIKNRQPIGTMYVKSEFQLSEFYKEIIEDELNVKEVVFKDDIADFISYSFKPQMRTVGPKYGKLLNKIKTTLSELDGNKAMAELKSTGELKLDIDGQEIVLLEEDLLIDMAQMEGYVSESDHTITVVLDTNLTPELIEEGFVRELVSKIQTMRKEAGFEVMDKIRVYAKDNDKIVSIMKNHGDEIKSEVLAEEIVTGETKGYEKEWNINSEKVTMAVERI
;
A
#
# COMPACT_ATOMS: atom_id res chain seq x y z
N PRO A 1 -31.57 -5.91 7.12
CA PRO A 1 -30.34 -5.15 7.38
C PRO A 1 -29.11 -5.75 6.67
N GLU A 2 -28.98 -7.10 6.63
CA GLU A 2 -27.82 -7.79 6.04
C GLU A 2 -27.70 -7.55 4.54
N ALA A 3 -28.79 -7.70 3.78
CA ALA A 3 -28.78 -7.44 2.35
C ALA A 3 -28.36 -6.00 2.00
N ALA A 4 -28.81 -5.03 2.79
CA ALA A 4 -28.40 -3.62 2.57
C ALA A 4 -26.92 -3.41 2.83
N LYS A 5 -26.35 -4.06 3.87
CA LYS A 5 -24.91 -4.02 4.15
C LYS A 5 -24.10 -4.69 3.03
N ALA A 6 -24.54 -5.83 2.53
CA ALA A 6 -23.88 -6.53 1.43
C ALA A 6 -23.86 -5.67 0.15
N LEU A 7 -25.00 -5.01 -0.18
CA LEU A 7 -25.05 -4.08 -1.31
C LEU A 7 -24.13 -2.86 -1.10
N GLN A 8 -24.07 -2.31 0.12
CA GLN A 8 -23.17 -1.21 0.44
C GLN A 8 -21.70 -1.63 0.28
N SER A 9 -21.32 -2.78 0.85
CA SER A 9 -19.95 -3.31 0.72
C SER A 9 -19.58 -3.52 -0.75
N PHE A 10 -20.48 -4.10 -1.54
CA PHE A 10 -20.25 -4.28 -2.98
C PHE A 10 -20.03 -2.95 -3.72
N VAL A 11 -20.83 -1.92 -3.41
CA VAL A 11 -20.67 -0.58 -4.02
C VAL A 11 -19.33 0.04 -3.63
N ASP A 12 -18.91 -0.11 -2.35
CA ASP A 12 -17.62 0.36 -1.87
C ASP A 12 -16.46 -0.35 -2.58
N ASP A 13 -16.51 -1.66 -2.72
CA ASP A 13 -15.50 -2.46 -3.43
C ASP A 13 -15.48 -2.12 -4.93
N MET A 14 -16.63 -2.05 -5.57
CA MET A 14 -16.73 -1.66 -6.97
C MET A 14 -16.10 -0.28 -7.21
N SER A 15 -16.37 0.70 -6.35
CA SER A 15 -15.85 2.06 -6.48
C SER A 15 -14.37 2.15 -6.16
N ASN A 16 -13.95 1.62 -4.98
CA ASN A 16 -12.61 1.80 -4.45
C ASN A 16 -11.59 0.85 -5.08
N TRP A 17 -12.03 -0.29 -5.60
CA TRP A 17 -11.15 -1.27 -6.25
C TRP A 17 -11.36 -1.31 -7.76
N TYR A 18 -12.51 -1.73 -8.23
CA TYR A 18 -12.72 -1.94 -9.66
C TYR A 18 -12.59 -0.64 -10.48
N VAL A 19 -13.40 0.38 -10.15
CA VAL A 19 -13.41 1.65 -10.91
C VAL A 19 -12.07 2.37 -10.81
N ARG A 20 -11.53 2.46 -9.61
CA ARG A 20 -10.26 3.15 -9.37
C ARG A 20 -9.10 2.49 -10.13
N ARG A 21 -8.97 1.16 -10.06
CA ARG A 21 -7.91 0.41 -10.73
C ARG A 21 -8.12 0.30 -12.24
N SER A 22 -9.34 0.34 -12.71
CA SER A 22 -9.66 0.32 -14.14
C SER A 22 -9.62 1.70 -14.81
N ARG A 23 -9.19 2.75 -14.10
CA ARG A 23 -9.22 4.12 -14.60
C ARG A 23 -8.45 4.29 -15.90
N GLU A 24 -7.25 3.74 -16.02
CA GLU A 24 -6.42 3.79 -17.23
C GLU A 24 -7.10 3.09 -18.40
N ARG A 25 -7.75 1.94 -18.15
CA ARG A 25 -8.54 1.20 -19.12
C ARG A 25 -9.70 2.04 -19.66
N PHE A 26 -10.42 2.73 -18.78
CA PHE A 26 -11.53 3.62 -19.17
C PHE A 26 -11.06 4.82 -20.00
N TRP A 27 -9.87 5.36 -19.73
CA TRP A 27 -9.33 6.54 -20.39
C TRP A 27 -8.41 6.24 -21.58
N ALA A 28 -8.10 4.97 -21.82
CA ALA A 28 -7.30 4.55 -22.96
C ALA A 28 -7.88 5.11 -24.29
N LYS A 29 -7.01 5.42 -25.25
CA LYS A 29 -7.45 5.90 -26.57
C LYS A 29 -8.15 4.77 -27.35
N GLY A 30 -9.17 5.12 -28.12
CA GLY A 30 -9.90 4.16 -28.94
C GLY A 30 -10.89 3.32 -28.11
N MET A 31 -11.42 2.27 -28.72
CA MET A 31 -12.38 1.30 -28.15
C MET A 31 -11.83 -0.11 -28.33
N GLU A 32 -10.65 -0.35 -27.79
CA GLU A 32 -10.05 -1.67 -27.75
C GLU A 32 -10.89 -2.64 -26.92
N GLN A 33 -10.75 -3.94 -27.18
CA GLN A 33 -11.57 -4.98 -26.53
C GLN A 33 -11.49 -4.92 -25.01
N ASP A 34 -10.31 -4.63 -24.44
CA ASP A 34 -10.14 -4.51 -23.00
C ASP A 34 -10.95 -3.36 -22.41
N LYS A 35 -10.98 -2.20 -23.07
CA LYS A 35 -11.82 -1.06 -22.67
C LYS A 35 -13.29 -1.40 -22.75
N ILE A 36 -13.73 -2.10 -23.80
CA ILE A 36 -15.11 -2.56 -23.94
C ILE A 36 -15.46 -3.51 -22.78
N ASN A 37 -14.59 -4.46 -22.49
CA ASN A 37 -14.78 -5.40 -21.38
C ASN A 37 -14.89 -4.66 -20.03
N ALA A 38 -14.04 -3.65 -19.81
CA ALA A 38 -14.09 -2.86 -18.59
C ALA A 38 -15.44 -2.12 -18.43
N TYR A 39 -15.92 -1.47 -19.49
CA TYR A 39 -17.24 -0.82 -19.47
C TYR A 39 -18.37 -1.80 -19.31
N MET A 40 -18.35 -2.94 -20.00
CA MET A 40 -19.40 -3.95 -19.90
C MET A 40 -19.49 -4.58 -18.52
N THR A 41 -18.33 -4.82 -17.88
CA THR A 41 -18.30 -5.30 -16.50
C THR A 41 -18.91 -4.27 -15.55
N LEU A 42 -18.52 -3.00 -15.66
CA LEU A 42 -19.09 -1.92 -14.85
C LEU A 42 -20.59 -1.74 -15.08
N TYR A 43 -21.03 -1.78 -16.35
CA TYR A 43 -22.45 -1.69 -16.73
C TYR A 43 -23.26 -2.81 -16.10
N THR A 44 -22.79 -4.06 -16.23
CA THR A 44 -23.45 -5.23 -15.66
C THR A 44 -23.56 -5.13 -14.14
N ALA A 45 -22.47 -4.74 -13.47
CA ALA A 45 -22.43 -4.53 -12.02
C ALA A 45 -23.44 -3.44 -11.58
N LEU A 46 -23.43 -2.27 -12.25
CA LEU A 46 -24.33 -1.16 -11.92
C LEU A 46 -25.80 -1.51 -12.13
N VAL A 47 -26.15 -2.15 -13.25
CA VAL A 47 -27.54 -2.55 -13.53
C VAL A 47 -28.00 -3.61 -12.55
N THR A 48 -27.16 -4.59 -12.25
CA THR A 48 -27.49 -5.67 -11.31
C THR A 48 -27.69 -5.13 -9.89
N VAL A 49 -26.79 -4.29 -9.41
CA VAL A 49 -26.91 -3.68 -8.07
C VAL A 49 -28.13 -2.76 -7.99
N ALA A 50 -28.41 -1.99 -9.06
CA ALA A 50 -29.60 -1.14 -9.11
C ALA A 50 -30.89 -1.95 -9.00
N LYS A 51 -31.02 -3.06 -9.75
CA LYS A 51 -32.18 -3.97 -9.65
C LYS A 51 -32.30 -4.58 -8.25
N ALA A 52 -31.20 -5.04 -7.65
CA ALA A 52 -31.21 -5.62 -6.31
C ALA A 52 -31.57 -4.61 -5.22
N ALA A 53 -31.15 -3.35 -5.38
CA ALA A 53 -31.39 -2.25 -4.44
C ALA A 53 -32.74 -1.53 -4.64
N ALA A 54 -33.42 -1.76 -5.78
CA ALA A 54 -34.67 -1.05 -6.13
C ALA A 54 -35.74 -1.06 -5.03
N PRO A 55 -35.97 -2.17 -4.29
CA PRO A 55 -36.92 -2.17 -3.18
C PRO A 55 -36.51 -1.28 -1.99
N MET A 56 -35.23 -0.92 -1.87
CA MET A 56 -34.69 -0.16 -0.73
C MET A 56 -34.52 1.34 -1.04
N ILE A 57 -34.08 1.64 -2.27
CA ILE A 57 -33.80 3.02 -2.73
C ILE A 57 -34.45 3.29 -4.10
N PRO A 58 -35.80 3.25 -4.19
CA PRO A 58 -36.53 3.18 -5.45
C PRO A 58 -36.27 4.34 -6.42
N PHE A 59 -36.09 5.55 -5.92
CA PHE A 59 -35.93 6.72 -6.80
C PHE A 59 -34.55 6.78 -7.46
N MET A 60 -33.50 6.49 -6.71
CA MET A 60 -32.14 6.50 -7.25
C MET A 60 -31.94 5.36 -8.27
N THR A 61 -32.45 4.17 -7.96
CA THR A 61 -32.32 3.01 -8.85
C THR A 61 -33.13 3.18 -10.12
N GLU A 62 -34.30 3.85 -10.05
CA GLU A 62 -35.08 4.22 -11.23
C GLU A 62 -34.30 5.18 -12.13
N ASP A 63 -33.68 6.22 -11.55
CA ASP A 63 -32.89 7.19 -12.33
C ASP A 63 -31.69 6.50 -13.01
N ILE A 64 -30.97 5.63 -12.29
CA ILE A 64 -29.89 4.82 -12.86
C ILE A 64 -30.41 3.97 -14.04
N TYR A 65 -31.53 3.28 -13.87
CA TYR A 65 -32.12 2.43 -14.88
C TYR A 65 -32.54 3.21 -16.12
N GLN A 66 -33.22 4.33 -15.96
CA GLN A 66 -33.65 5.17 -17.07
C GLN A 66 -32.45 5.68 -17.89
N ASN A 67 -31.36 6.04 -17.23
CA ASN A 67 -30.15 6.52 -17.90
C ASN A 67 -29.31 5.40 -18.53
N LEU A 68 -29.16 4.25 -17.90
CA LEU A 68 -28.27 3.19 -18.36
C LEU A 68 -28.95 2.15 -19.27
N VAL A 69 -30.26 1.89 -19.06
CA VAL A 69 -30.96 0.81 -19.76
C VAL A 69 -32.01 1.38 -20.71
N LYS A 70 -32.98 2.12 -20.20
CA LYS A 70 -34.14 2.54 -20.99
C LYS A 70 -33.76 3.54 -22.09
N SER A 71 -32.77 4.39 -21.84
CA SER A 71 -32.26 5.34 -22.85
C SER A 71 -31.61 4.64 -24.05
N ILE A 72 -31.14 3.39 -23.90
CA ILE A 72 -30.41 2.63 -24.92
C ILE A 72 -31.32 1.59 -25.56
N ASP A 73 -32.16 0.92 -24.77
CA ASP A 73 -33.08 -0.13 -25.20
C ASP A 73 -34.54 0.28 -24.96
N ALA A 74 -35.19 0.76 -26.01
CA ALA A 74 -36.60 1.17 -25.97
C ALA A 74 -37.53 -0.02 -25.67
N SER A 75 -37.10 -1.28 -25.89
CA SER A 75 -37.92 -2.50 -25.65
C SER A 75 -37.86 -2.94 -24.18
N ALA A 76 -36.88 -2.44 -23.39
CA ALA A 76 -36.78 -2.72 -21.97
C ALA A 76 -38.05 -2.27 -21.20
N PRO A 77 -38.36 -2.87 -20.03
CA PRO A 77 -39.49 -2.47 -19.19
C PRO A 77 -39.45 -0.92 -18.92
N GLU A 78 -40.64 -0.33 -18.77
CA GLU A 78 -40.77 1.14 -18.58
C GLU A 78 -40.11 1.62 -17.31
N SER A 79 -40.04 0.76 -16.28
CA SER A 79 -39.44 1.08 -14.98
C SER A 79 -38.62 -0.12 -14.47
N ILE A 80 -37.60 0.16 -13.66
CA ILE A 80 -36.79 -0.87 -12.96
C ILE A 80 -37.67 -1.76 -12.08
N HIS A 81 -38.76 -1.19 -11.54
CA HIS A 81 -39.76 -1.90 -10.68
C HIS A 81 -40.62 -2.92 -11.43
N LEU A 82 -40.57 -2.93 -12.76
CA LEU A 82 -41.21 -3.93 -13.62
C LEU A 82 -40.22 -5.01 -14.11
N CYS A 83 -38.95 -4.89 -13.73
CA CYS A 83 -37.94 -5.88 -14.03
C CYS A 83 -37.96 -7.03 -13.02
N ASP A 84 -37.53 -8.20 -13.47
CA ASP A 84 -37.26 -9.31 -12.57
C ASP A 84 -36.07 -9.02 -11.65
N PHE A 85 -36.12 -9.60 -10.45
CA PHE A 85 -35.00 -9.56 -9.53
C PHE A 85 -33.79 -10.29 -10.14
N PRO A 86 -32.53 -9.80 -9.91
CA PRO A 86 -31.35 -10.44 -10.49
C PRO A 86 -31.21 -11.90 -10.10
N GLU A 87 -30.89 -12.74 -11.07
CA GLU A 87 -30.52 -14.12 -10.84
C GLU A 87 -29.04 -14.31 -10.63
N VAL A 88 -28.67 -15.33 -9.88
CA VAL A 88 -27.26 -15.69 -9.64
C VAL A 88 -26.73 -16.45 -10.86
N HIS A 89 -25.63 -16.01 -11.40
CA HIS A 89 -24.90 -16.69 -12.47
C HIS A 89 -23.76 -17.53 -11.87
N GLU A 90 -24.04 -18.74 -11.42
CA GLU A 90 -23.07 -19.60 -10.72
C GLU A 90 -21.80 -19.85 -11.54
N ASN A 91 -21.89 -19.85 -12.87
CA ASN A 91 -20.73 -19.99 -13.76
C ASN A 91 -19.78 -18.77 -13.80
N TRP A 92 -20.14 -17.66 -13.15
CA TRP A 92 -19.28 -16.49 -12.99
C TRP A 92 -18.56 -16.47 -11.64
N ILE A 93 -18.96 -17.34 -10.72
CA ILE A 93 -18.40 -17.44 -9.39
C ILE A 93 -17.11 -18.28 -9.48
N ASP A 94 -16.00 -17.71 -9.08
CA ASP A 94 -14.72 -18.40 -8.93
C ASP A 94 -14.26 -18.28 -7.47
N PRO A 95 -14.56 -19.31 -6.63
CA PRO A 95 -14.25 -19.24 -5.21
C PRO A 95 -12.77 -19.04 -4.91
N LYS A 96 -11.87 -19.56 -5.77
CA LYS A 96 -10.43 -19.39 -5.56
C LYS A 96 -9.98 -17.95 -5.84
N MET A 97 -10.51 -17.35 -6.89
CA MET A 97 -10.24 -15.93 -7.19
C MET A 97 -10.78 -15.02 -6.09
N GLU A 98 -11.96 -15.31 -5.55
CA GLU A 98 -12.57 -14.54 -4.45
C GLU A 98 -11.72 -14.65 -3.17
N GLU A 99 -11.24 -15.86 -2.83
CA GLU A 99 -10.35 -16.10 -1.70
C GLU A 99 -9.01 -15.37 -1.87
N ASP A 100 -8.35 -15.55 -3.02
CA ASP A 100 -7.07 -14.87 -3.31
C ASP A 100 -7.21 -13.34 -3.25
N MET A 101 -8.35 -12.80 -3.70
CA MET A 101 -8.60 -11.36 -3.63
C MET A 101 -8.88 -10.89 -2.20
N ALA A 102 -9.56 -11.69 -1.37
CA ALA A 102 -9.75 -11.41 0.06
C ALA A 102 -8.41 -11.38 0.80
N ASP A 103 -7.56 -12.37 0.58
CA ASP A 103 -6.21 -12.46 1.15
C ASP A 103 -5.35 -11.25 0.75
N LEU A 104 -5.42 -10.86 -0.53
CA LEU A 104 -4.75 -9.66 -1.04
C LEU A 104 -5.22 -8.40 -0.30
N LEU A 105 -6.53 -8.24 -0.10
CA LEU A 105 -7.10 -7.09 0.59
C LEU A 105 -6.59 -6.98 2.02
N GLU A 106 -6.49 -8.10 2.75
CA GLU A 106 -5.92 -8.16 4.10
C GLU A 106 -4.45 -7.73 4.10
N ILE A 107 -3.64 -8.26 3.18
CA ILE A 107 -2.23 -7.85 3.04
C ILE A 107 -2.12 -6.34 2.78
N VAL A 108 -2.96 -5.79 1.90
CA VAL A 108 -2.94 -4.35 1.60
C VAL A 108 -3.34 -3.50 2.82
N VAL A 109 -4.32 -3.94 3.61
CA VAL A 109 -4.71 -3.26 4.86
C VAL A 109 -3.54 -3.24 5.84
N MET A 110 -2.89 -4.39 6.04
CA MET A 110 -1.73 -4.51 6.94
C MET A 110 -0.52 -3.74 6.43
N GLY A 111 -0.25 -3.77 5.14
CA GLY A 111 0.82 -2.99 4.53
C GLY A 111 0.62 -1.48 4.70
N ARG A 112 -0.63 -0.99 4.60
CA ARG A 112 -0.96 0.42 4.91
C ARG A 112 -0.77 0.74 6.40
N ALA A 113 -1.14 -0.17 7.30
CA ALA A 113 -0.89 -0.02 8.72
C ALA A 113 0.62 0.06 9.00
N ALA A 114 1.43 -0.82 8.43
CA ALA A 114 2.88 -0.82 8.56
C ALA A 114 3.51 0.49 8.01
N ARG A 115 3.02 1.02 6.88
CA ARG A 115 3.46 2.33 6.37
C ARG A 115 3.14 3.48 7.34
N ASN A 116 1.97 3.45 7.96
CA ASN A 116 1.57 4.45 8.96
C ASN A 116 2.45 4.34 10.22
N THR A 117 2.71 3.14 10.70
CA THR A 117 3.62 2.89 11.84
C THR A 117 5.04 3.36 11.53
N ALA A 118 5.52 3.14 10.31
CA ALA A 118 6.81 3.63 9.82
C ALA A 118 6.83 5.15 9.53
N ASN A 119 5.67 5.82 9.57
CA ASN A 119 5.50 7.22 9.17
C ASN A 119 6.01 7.52 7.74
N ILE A 120 5.83 6.56 6.82
CA ILE A 120 6.21 6.68 5.42
C ILE A 120 4.98 7.04 4.59
N LYS A 121 5.06 8.16 3.86
CA LYS A 121 3.96 8.61 2.99
C LYS A 121 3.67 7.59 1.88
N ASN A 122 2.40 7.46 1.48
CA ASN A 122 1.99 6.51 0.43
C ASN A 122 2.70 6.74 -0.92
N ARG A 123 3.08 7.97 -1.25
CA ARG A 123 3.81 8.30 -2.48
C ARG A 123 5.29 8.01 -2.42
N GLN A 124 5.85 7.75 -1.23
CA GLN A 124 7.24 7.33 -1.10
C GLN A 124 7.33 5.84 -1.46
N PRO A 125 8.00 5.46 -2.55
CA PRO A 125 8.23 4.06 -2.85
C PRO A 125 9.07 3.39 -1.78
N ILE A 126 8.78 2.11 -1.52
CA ILE A 126 9.56 1.22 -0.64
C ILE A 126 10.17 0.13 -1.52
N GLY A 127 11.38 -0.33 -1.18
CA GLY A 127 12.07 -1.37 -1.93
C GLY A 127 11.33 -2.70 -1.86
N THR A 128 11.30 -3.30 -0.69
CA THR A 128 10.75 -4.66 -0.51
C THR A 128 9.74 -4.71 0.65
N MET A 129 8.71 -5.48 0.45
CA MET A 129 7.78 -5.91 1.48
C MET A 129 7.81 -7.42 1.58
N TYR A 130 8.00 -7.93 2.79
CA TYR A 130 7.94 -9.36 3.06
C TYR A 130 6.59 -9.71 3.67
N VAL A 131 6.02 -10.83 3.23
CA VAL A 131 4.75 -11.36 3.71
C VAL A 131 4.97 -12.78 4.23
N LYS A 132 4.57 -13.03 5.46
CA LYS A 132 4.46 -14.38 6.02
C LYS A 132 2.99 -14.72 6.16
N SER A 133 2.55 -15.79 5.54
CA SER A 133 1.18 -16.33 5.61
C SER A 133 1.20 -17.84 5.37
N GLU A 134 0.10 -18.51 5.65
CA GLU A 134 -0.08 -19.94 5.33
C GLU A 134 -0.40 -20.17 3.84
N PHE A 135 -0.71 -19.12 3.09
CA PHE A 135 -0.99 -19.13 1.66
C PHE A 135 0.06 -18.36 0.87
N GLN A 136 0.09 -18.55 -0.42
CA GLN A 136 0.91 -17.78 -1.37
C GLN A 136 0.02 -17.31 -2.52
N LEU A 137 0.18 -16.06 -2.90
CA LEU A 137 -0.50 -15.48 -4.04
C LEU A 137 0.34 -15.58 -5.31
N SER A 138 -0.33 -15.72 -6.47
CA SER A 138 0.35 -15.70 -7.76
C SER A 138 0.92 -14.31 -8.07
N GLU A 139 1.83 -14.24 -9.06
CA GLU A 139 2.48 -12.99 -9.47
C GLU A 139 1.47 -11.90 -9.81
N PHE A 140 0.37 -12.25 -10.47
CA PHE A 140 -0.71 -11.31 -10.77
C PHE A 140 -1.24 -10.55 -9.54
N TYR A 141 -1.42 -11.24 -8.41
CA TYR A 141 -1.88 -10.59 -7.17
C TYR A 141 -0.76 -9.82 -6.46
N LYS A 142 0.49 -10.27 -6.58
CA LYS A 142 1.64 -9.52 -6.04
C LYS A 142 1.78 -8.17 -6.73
N GLU A 143 1.69 -8.11 -8.05
CA GLU A 143 1.71 -6.86 -8.82
C GLU A 143 0.62 -5.88 -8.33
N ILE A 144 -0.58 -6.39 -7.99
CA ILE A 144 -1.64 -5.56 -7.41
C ILE A 144 -1.24 -4.99 -6.04
N ILE A 145 -0.63 -5.81 -5.19
CA ILE A 145 -0.15 -5.37 -3.86
C ILE A 145 0.96 -4.32 -4.01
N GLU A 146 1.89 -4.54 -4.91
CA GLU A 146 3.00 -3.64 -5.22
C GLU A 146 2.49 -2.26 -5.64
N ASP A 147 1.52 -2.21 -6.55
CA ASP A 147 0.88 -0.97 -6.99
C ASP A 147 0.15 -0.26 -5.85
N GLU A 148 -0.67 -1.01 -5.08
CA GLU A 148 -1.51 -0.46 -4.00
C GLU A 148 -0.70 0.11 -2.84
N LEU A 149 0.42 -0.52 -2.55
CA LEU A 149 1.31 -0.15 -1.46
C LEU A 149 2.52 0.66 -1.91
N ASN A 150 2.68 0.89 -3.22
CA ASN A 150 3.85 1.54 -3.77
C ASN A 150 5.16 0.90 -3.26
N VAL A 151 5.27 -0.41 -3.46
CA VAL A 151 6.42 -1.25 -3.13
C VAL A 151 6.97 -1.82 -4.42
N LYS A 152 8.29 -1.95 -4.55
CA LYS A 152 8.92 -2.47 -5.78
C LYS A 152 8.86 -3.98 -5.89
N GLU A 153 8.82 -4.67 -4.76
CA GLU A 153 8.82 -6.12 -4.72
C GLU A 153 8.08 -6.63 -3.48
N VAL A 154 7.22 -7.63 -3.68
CA VAL A 154 6.55 -8.39 -2.62
C VAL A 154 7.09 -9.81 -2.57
N VAL A 155 7.67 -10.18 -1.43
CA VAL A 155 8.32 -11.47 -1.21
C VAL A 155 7.59 -12.26 -0.13
N PHE A 156 7.03 -13.42 -0.49
CA PHE A 156 6.48 -14.35 0.50
C PHE A 156 7.60 -15.15 1.16
N LYS A 157 7.59 -15.22 2.48
CA LYS A 157 8.57 -15.96 3.30
C LYS A 157 7.87 -16.87 4.30
N ASP A 158 8.43 -18.05 4.51
CA ASP A 158 7.94 -19.01 5.51
C ASP A 158 8.27 -18.55 6.93
N ASP A 159 9.34 -17.77 7.11
CA ASP A 159 9.78 -17.22 8.41
C ASP A 159 10.20 -15.75 8.28
N ILE A 160 9.96 -15.00 9.35
CA ILE A 160 10.33 -13.60 9.51
C ILE A 160 11.40 -13.38 10.59
N ALA A 161 12.04 -14.44 11.08
CA ALA A 161 13.06 -14.37 12.11
C ALA A 161 14.23 -13.44 11.73
N ASP A 162 14.51 -13.28 10.43
CA ASP A 162 15.53 -12.38 9.90
C ASP A 162 15.26 -10.89 10.21
N PHE A 163 14.02 -10.53 10.53
CA PHE A 163 13.57 -9.14 10.79
C PHE A 163 13.32 -8.84 12.26
N ILE A 164 13.61 -9.82 13.12
CA ILE A 164 13.45 -9.72 14.56
C ILE A 164 14.84 -9.68 15.19
N SER A 165 15.06 -8.75 16.08
CA SER A 165 16.23 -8.73 16.96
C SER A 165 15.85 -9.26 18.33
N TYR A 166 16.65 -10.15 18.85
CA TYR A 166 16.51 -10.64 20.22
C TYR A 166 17.49 -9.93 21.12
N SER A 167 17.04 -9.57 22.32
CA SER A 167 17.90 -9.10 23.38
C SER A 167 17.64 -9.91 24.66
N PHE A 168 18.73 -10.14 25.40
CA PHE A 168 18.69 -11.04 26.56
C PHE A 168 19.03 -10.26 27.82
N LYS A 169 18.29 -10.51 28.88
CA LYS A 169 18.60 -10.04 30.23
C LYS A 169 18.57 -11.25 31.19
N PRO A 170 19.44 -11.27 32.22
CA PRO A 170 19.39 -12.35 33.18
C PRO A 170 18.10 -12.31 34.02
N GLN A 171 17.43 -13.44 34.19
CA GLN A 171 16.34 -13.58 35.12
C GLN A 171 16.93 -13.63 36.54
N MET A 172 16.78 -12.53 37.27
CA MET A 172 17.43 -12.34 38.58
C MET A 172 17.07 -13.41 39.59
N ARG A 173 15.86 -13.97 39.49
CA ARG A 173 15.33 -14.96 40.43
C ARG A 173 16.05 -16.31 40.29
N THR A 174 16.46 -16.68 39.10
CA THR A 174 17.12 -17.96 38.80
C THR A 174 18.63 -17.82 38.72
N VAL A 175 19.15 -16.78 38.07
CA VAL A 175 20.59 -16.53 37.87
C VAL A 175 21.28 -16.04 39.15
N GLY A 176 20.56 -15.24 39.98
CA GLY A 176 21.10 -14.70 41.22
C GLY A 176 21.64 -15.76 42.19
N PRO A 177 20.86 -16.81 42.53
CA PRO A 177 21.33 -17.91 43.38
C PRO A 177 22.46 -18.74 42.75
N LYS A 178 22.46 -18.92 41.42
CA LYS A 178 23.46 -19.70 40.69
C LYS A 178 24.79 -18.96 40.54
N TYR A 179 24.76 -17.67 40.18
CA TYR A 179 25.92 -16.92 39.69
C TYR A 179 26.02 -15.50 40.28
N GLY A 180 25.53 -15.24 41.48
CA GLY A 180 25.36 -13.91 42.05
C GLY A 180 26.59 -12.98 42.00
N LYS A 181 27.80 -13.52 42.17
CA LYS A 181 29.05 -12.74 42.09
C LYS A 181 29.37 -12.27 40.66
N LEU A 182 28.88 -13.01 39.65
CA LEU A 182 29.14 -12.74 38.21
C LEU A 182 27.94 -12.03 37.55
N LEU A 183 26.87 -11.75 38.26
CA LEU A 183 25.61 -11.27 37.70
C LEU A 183 25.77 -9.99 36.83
N ASN A 184 26.58 -9.03 37.30
CA ASN A 184 26.82 -7.81 36.52
C ASN A 184 27.57 -8.10 35.21
N LYS A 185 28.52 -9.03 35.23
CA LYS A 185 29.26 -9.42 34.05
C LYS A 185 28.37 -10.20 33.09
N ILE A 186 27.55 -11.13 33.59
CA ILE A 186 26.53 -11.84 32.81
C ILE A 186 25.59 -10.83 32.11
N LYS A 187 25.12 -9.81 32.85
CA LYS A 187 24.25 -8.77 32.28
C LYS A 187 24.95 -8.00 31.14
N THR A 188 26.20 -7.62 31.35
CA THR A 188 26.99 -6.89 30.32
C THR A 188 27.22 -7.78 29.09
N THR A 189 27.70 -9.02 29.29
CA THR A 189 27.92 -9.98 28.20
C THR A 189 26.65 -10.23 27.40
N LEU A 190 25.51 -10.46 28.08
CA LEU A 190 24.22 -10.67 27.42
C LEU A 190 23.77 -9.45 26.60
N SER A 191 24.10 -8.22 27.03
CA SER A 191 23.75 -7.00 26.31
C SER A 191 24.65 -6.74 25.07
N GLU A 192 25.82 -7.37 25.01
CA GLU A 192 26.80 -7.25 23.92
C GLU A 192 26.72 -8.40 22.90
N LEU A 193 25.93 -9.44 23.21
CA LEU A 193 25.74 -10.59 22.30
C LEU A 193 24.97 -10.23 21.04
N ASP A 194 25.31 -10.91 19.94
CA ASP A 194 24.43 -11.00 18.80
C ASP A 194 23.18 -11.83 19.19
N GLY A 195 22.09 -11.10 19.44
CA GLY A 195 20.87 -11.73 19.99
C GLY A 195 20.28 -12.79 19.07
N ASN A 196 20.42 -12.65 17.74
CA ASN A 196 19.87 -13.63 16.81
C ASN A 196 20.68 -14.93 16.80
N LYS A 197 22.02 -14.85 16.90
CA LYS A 197 22.86 -16.04 17.06
C LYS A 197 22.63 -16.72 18.39
N ALA A 198 22.54 -15.95 19.48
CA ALA A 198 22.26 -16.46 20.81
C ALA A 198 20.89 -17.18 20.86
N MET A 199 19.86 -16.61 20.19
CA MET A 199 18.55 -17.25 20.09
C MET A 199 18.57 -18.55 19.26
N ALA A 200 19.32 -18.58 18.16
CA ALA A 200 19.50 -19.77 17.36
C ALA A 200 20.20 -20.89 18.15
N GLU A 201 21.24 -20.55 18.94
CA GLU A 201 21.92 -21.49 19.84
C GLU A 201 20.97 -22.01 20.90
N LEU A 202 20.25 -21.14 21.59
CA LEU A 202 19.28 -21.51 22.63
C LEU A 202 18.18 -22.45 22.11
N LYS A 203 17.65 -22.16 20.90
CA LYS A 203 16.64 -23.03 20.26
C LYS A 203 17.20 -24.41 19.86
N SER A 204 18.46 -24.47 19.43
CA SER A 204 19.07 -25.71 18.93
C SER A 204 19.58 -26.62 20.05
N THR A 205 20.13 -26.05 21.11
CA THR A 205 20.80 -26.78 22.20
C THR A 205 20.01 -26.81 23.51
N GLY A 206 19.05 -25.89 23.67
CA GLY A 206 18.32 -25.68 24.92
C GLY A 206 19.09 -24.86 25.96
N GLU A 207 20.32 -24.45 25.66
CA GLU A 207 21.21 -23.71 26.55
C GLU A 207 22.03 -22.65 25.81
N LEU A 208 22.37 -21.57 26.52
CA LEU A 208 23.25 -20.51 26.05
C LEU A 208 24.54 -20.54 26.88
N LYS A 209 25.70 -20.70 26.22
CA LYS A 209 27.00 -20.77 26.85
C LYS A 209 27.74 -19.46 26.77
N LEU A 210 28.17 -18.92 27.90
CA LEU A 210 28.95 -17.70 27.98
C LEU A 210 30.30 -18.01 28.64
N ASP A 211 31.38 -17.47 28.09
CA ASP A 211 32.68 -17.45 28.75
C ASP A 211 32.86 -16.11 29.48
N ILE A 212 32.97 -16.17 30.79
CA ILE A 212 33.15 -14.99 31.63
C ILE A 212 34.36 -15.19 32.54
N ASP A 213 35.43 -14.46 32.28
CA ASP A 213 36.71 -14.56 32.98
C ASP A 213 37.34 -15.98 32.96
N GLY A 214 37.15 -16.73 31.88
CA GLY A 214 37.61 -18.10 31.74
C GLY A 214 36.75 -19.14 32.47
N GLN A 215 35.59 -18.73 32.95
CA GLN A 215 34.58 -19.62 33.51
C GLN A 215 33.41 -19.77 32.54
N GLU A 216 33.08 -21.00 32.18
CA GLU A 216 31.90 -21.32 31.39
C GLU A 216 30.64 -21.15 32.25
N ILE A 217 29.72 -20.31 31.81
CA ILE A 217 28.41 -20.06 32.42
C ILE A 217 27.36 -20.64 31.46
N VAL A 218 26.53 -21.53 31.95
CA VAL A 218 25.43 -22.13 31.19
C VAL A 218 24.11 -21.54 31.66
N LEU A 219 23.37 -20.92 30.74
CA LEU A 219 22.06 -20.32 31.00
C LEU A 219 21.01 -21.08 30.20
N LEU A 220 19.95 -21.49 30.88
CA LEU A 220 18.79 -22.12 30.27
C LEU A 220 17.75 -21.02 29.91
N GLU A 221 16.74 -21.36 29.13
CA GLU A 221 15.67 -20.43 28.76
C GLU A 221 15.02 -19.77 29.99
N GLU A 222 14.81 -20.55 31.08
CA GLU A 222 14.26 -20.06 32.36
C GLU A 222 15.17 -19.05 33.09
N ASP A 223 16.45 -19.01 32.73
CA ASP A 223 17.45 -18.08 33.29
C ASP A 223 17.49 -16.76 32.55
N LEU A 224 16.73 -16.62 31.46
CA LEU A 224 16.77 -15.50 30.54
C LEU A 224 15.41 -14.79 30.47
N LEU A 225 15.46 -13.48 30.47
CA LEU A 225 14.37 -12.64 29.99
C LEU A 225 14.70 -12.28 28.54
N ILE A 226 13.88 -12.78 27.63
CA ILE A 226 14.07 -12.62 26.20
C ILE A 226 13.12 -11.52 25.72
N ASP A 227 13.67 -10.38 25.33
CA ASP A 227 12.92 -9.31 24.70
C ASP A 227 13.08 -9.44 23.17
N MET A 228 11.96 -9.39 22.46
CA MET A 228 11.92 -9.33 21.00
C MET A 228 11.66 -7.89 20.58
N ALA A 229 12.47 -7.38 19.66
CA ALA A 229 12.28 -6.09 19.03
C ALA A 229 12.39 -6.24 17.51
N GLN A 230 11.82 -5.32 16.79
CA GLN A 230 12.04 -5.25 15.35
C GLN A 230 13.49 -4.85 15.07
N MET A 231 14.07 -5.42 14.01
CA MET A 231 15.39 -5.01 13.54
C MET A 231 15.30 -3.57 13.02
N GLU A 232 16.34 -2.77 13.27
CA GLU A 232 16.44 -1.41 12.74
C GLU A 232 16.34 -1.43 11.20
N GLY A 233 15.55 -0.50 10.64
CA GLY A 233 15.28 -0.44 9.20
C GLY A 233 14.12 -1.32 8.74
N TYR A 234 13.39 -1.97 9.65
CA TYR A 234 12.22 -2.77 9.32
C TYR A 234 11.04 -2.39 10.22
N VAL A 235 9.82 -2.44 9.67
CA VAL A 235 8.58 -2.25 10.43
C VAL A 235 7.62 -3.36 10.07
N SER A 236 7.07 -4.02 11.08
CA SER A 236 6.10 -5.10 10.87
C SER A 236 4.74 -4.81 11.50
N GLU A 237 3.72 -5.35 10.87
CA GLU A 237 2.36 -5.47 11.41
C GLU A 237 1.92 -6.93 11.28
N SER A 238 1.22 -7.42 12.29
CA SER A 238 0.79 -8.82 12.35
C SER A 238 -0.63 -8.92 12.85
N ASP A 239 -1.36 -9.88 12.30
CA ASP A 239 -2.57 -10.42 12.90
C ASP A 239 -2.39 -11.91 13.21
N HIS A 240 -3.49 -12.69 13.28
CA HIS A 240 -3.43 -14.11 13.60
C HIS A 240 -2.93 -14.98 12.42
N THR A 241 -3.01 -14.51 11.20
CA THR A 241 -2.81 -15.30 9.97
C THR A 241 -1.69 -14.75 9.08
N ILE A 242 -1.51 -13.42 9.08
CA ILE A 242 -0.58 -12.72 8.21
C ILE A 242 0.38 -11.87 9.02
N THR A 243 1.63 -11.83 8.60
CA THR A 243 2.60 -10.82 9.05
C THR A 243 3.20 -10.13 7.84
N VAL A 244 3.16 -8.81 7.85
CA VAL A 244 3.77 -7.95 6.84
C VAL A 244 4.98 -7.25 7.44
N VAL A 245 6.12 -7.27 6.74
CA VAL A 245 7.34 -6.54 7.13
C VAL A 245 7.75 -5.62 5.99
N LEU A 246 7.86 -4.33 6.26
CA LEU A 246 8.36 -3.33 5.32
C LEU A 246 9.85 -3.09 5.54
N ASP A 247 10.64 -3.13 4.48
CA ASP A 247 12.00 -2.60 4.47
C ASP A 247 11.92 -1.06 4.35
N THR A 248 12.27 -0.38 5.43
CA THR A 248 12.22 1.08 5.53
C THR A 248 13.55 1.76 5.18
N ASN A 249 14.54 0.98 4.74
CA ASN A 249 15.82 1.48 4.26
C ASN A 249 15.66 2.06 2.85
N LEU A 250 15.45 3.37 2.76
CA LEU A 250 15.23 4.05 1.49
C LEU A 250 16.54 4.34 0.80
N THR A 251 16.72 3.86 -0.43
CA THR A 251 17.85 4.24 -1.28
C THR A 251 17.68 5.68 -1.81
N PRO A 252 18.77 6.34 -2.23
CA PRO A 252 18.67 7.66 -2.86
C PRO A 252 17.70 7.69 -4.05
N GLU A 253 17.67 6.64 -4.86
CA GLU A 253 16.79 6.51 -6.02
C GLU A 253 15.32 6.45 -5.61
N LEU A 254 14.99 5.68 -4.55
CA LEU A 254 13.61 5.59 -4.03
C LEU A 254 13.17 6.93 -3.43
N ILE A 255 14.08 7.65 -2.77
CA ILE A 255 13.80 8.98 -2.24
C ILE A 255 13.51 9.95 -3.40
N GLU A 256 14.33 9.94 -4.45
CA GLU A 256 14.16 10.81 -5.62
C GLU A 256 12.85 10.52 -6.35
N GLU A 257 12.50 9.24 -6.56
CA GLU A 257 11.20 8.83 -7.09
C GLU A 257 10.03 9.33 -6.22
N GLY A 258 10.18 9.28 -4.89
CA GLY A 258 9.19 9.84 -3.96
C GLY A 258 8.98 11.35 -4.16
N PHE A 259 10.04 12.09 -4.43
CA PHE A 259 9.95 13.51 -4.80
C PHE A 259 9.21 13.72 -6.13
N VAL A 260 9.52 12.93 -7.15
CA VAL A 260 8.86 13.01 -8.46
C VAL A 260 7.35 12.79 -8.33
N ARG A 261 6.92 11.76 -7.61
CA ARG A 261 5.49 11.47 -7.37
C ARG A 261 4.78 12.58 -6.59
N GLU A 262 5.45 13.18 -5.61
CA GLU A 262 4.89 14.35 -4.91
C GLU A 262 4.81 15.58 -5.82
N LEU A 263 5.81 15.85 -6.64
CA LEU A 263 5.80 16.94 -7.63
C LEU A 263 4.65 16.79 -8.60
N VAL A 264 4.48 15.62 -9.22
CA VAL A 264 3.35 15.31 -10.11
C VAL A 264 2.02 15.59 -9.42
N SER A 265 1.85 15.11 -8.19
CA SER A 265 0.62 15.34 -7.42
C SER A 265 0.35 16.82 -7.15
N LYS A 266 1.39 17.61 -6.82
CA LYS A 266 1.23 19.06 -6.59
C LYS A 266 0.90 19.80 -7.87
N ILE A 267 1.54 19.46 -8.98
CA ILE A 267 1.24 20.04 -10.30
C ILE A 267 -0.20 19.72 -10.71
N GLN A 268 -0.67 18.48 -10.54
CA GLN A 268 -2.08 18.12 -10.82
C GLN A 268 -3.06 18.88 -9.93
N THR A 269 -2.71 19.12 -8.66
CA THR A 269 -3.50 19.96 -7.77
C THR A 269 -3.58 21.41 -8.27
N MET A 270 -2.44 21.96 -8.69
CA MET A 270 -2.37 23.31 -9.24
C MET A 270 -3.18 23.46 -10.53
N ARG A 271 -3.14 22.46 -11.44
CA ARG A 271 -4.00 22.43 -12.63
C ARG A 271 -5.47 22.55 -12.27
N LYS A 272 -5.93 21.78 -11.29
CA LYS A 272 -7.32 21.80 -10.79
C LYS A 272 -7.66 23.16 -10.19
N GLU A 273 -6.81 23.71 -9.33
CA GLU A 273 -7.01 24.99 -8.67
C GLU A 273 -7.00 26.16 -9.66
N ALA A 274 -6.20 26.06 -10.74
CA ALA A 274 -6.16 27.03 -11.83
C ALA A 274 -7.36 26.91 -12.80
N GLY A 275 -8.24 25.90 -12.62
CA GLY A 275 -9.41 25.70 -13.48
C GLY A 275 -9.07 25.15 -14.87
N PHE A 276 -7.96 24.43 -15.00
CA PHE A 276 -7.58 23.82 -16.28
C PHE A 276 -8.38 22.55 -16.54
N GLU A 277 -8.69 22.31 -17.82
CA GLU A 277 -9.32 21.07 -18.25
C GLU A 277 -8.32 19.91 -18.23
N VAL A 278 -8.85 18.68 -18.18
CA VAL A 278 -8.01 17.45 -18.07
C VAL A 278 -7.01 17.35 -19.24
N MET A 279 -7.40 17.73 -20.43
CA MET A 279 -6.60 17.63 -21.66
C MET A 279 -5.77 18.87 -21.98
N ASP A 280 -5.88 19.93 -21.16
CA ASP A 280 -5.08 21.14 -21.38
C ASP A 280 -3.59 20.83 -21.26
N LYS A 281 -2.83 21.34 -22.18
CA LYS A 281 -1.37 21.33 -22.12
C LYS A 281 -0.87 22.50 -21.29
N ILE A 282 0.20 22.26 -20.55
CA ILE A 282 0.73 23.25 -19.62
C ILE A 282 2.23 23.44 -19.77
N ARG A 283 2.70 24.56 -19.27
CA ARG A 283 4.10 24.81 -18.93
C ARG A 283 4.22 24.83 -17.41
N VAL A 284 5.24 24.14 -16.88
CA VAL A 284 5.51 24.07 -15.43
C VAL A 284 6.74 24.90 -15.11
N TYR A 285 6.67 25.67 -14.05
CA TYR A 285 7.76 26.50 -13.57
C TYR A 285 8.14 26.10 -12.15
N ALA A 286 9.45 26.20 -11.83
CA ALA A 286 9.96 25.98 -10.46
C ALA A 286 11.14 26.90 -10.16
N LYS A 287 11.16 27.46 -8.95
CA LYS A 287 12.26 28.29 -8.43
C LYS A 287 12.44 28.11 -6.92
N ASP A 288 13.50 28.74 -6.38
CA ASP A 288 13.80 28.88 -4.96
C ASP A 288 14.20 27.56 -4.24
N ASN A 289 14.51 26.46 -4.99
CA ASN A 289 15.04 25.24 -4.41
C ASN A 289 15.88 24.45 -5.44
N ASP A 290 17.19 24.43 -5.26
CA ASP A 290 18.12 23.79 -6.20
C ASP A 290 17.95 22.27 -6.27
N LYS A 291 17.59 21.61 -5.16
CA LYS A 291 17.35 20.16 -5.11
C LYS A 291 16.13 19.78 -5.95
N ILE A 292 15.00 20.48 -5.76
CA ILE A 292 13.79 20.25 -6.53
C ILE A 292 14.01 20.55 -8.01
N VAL A 293 14.71 21.65 -8.33
CA VAL A 293 15.06 22.01 -9.70
C VAL A 293 15.94 20.93 -10.36
N SER A 294 16.90 20.36 -9.62
CA SER A 294 17.72 19.25 -10.10
C SER A 294 16.89 17.99 -10.39
N ILE A 295 16.01 17.60 -9.46
CA ILE A 295 15.08 16.45 -9.65
C ILE A 295 14.19 16.68 -10.89
N MET A 296 13.61 17.86 -11.01
CA MET A 296 12.75 18.17 -12.18
C MET A 296 13.52 18.16 -13.50
N LYS A 297 14.81 18.43 -13.51
CA LYS A 297 15.69 18.30 -14.69
C LYS A 297 16.00 16.84 -15.00
N ASN A 298 16.34 16.05 -13.99
CA ASN A 298 16.69 14.64 -14.15
C ASN A 298 15.49 13.79 -14.63
N HIS A 299 14.31 14.06 -14.09
CA HIS A 299 13.06 13.36 -14.37
C HIS A 299 12.06 14.17 -15.22
N GLY A 300 12.57 15.12 -15.99
CA GLY A 300 11.73 16.07 -16.71
C GLY A 300 10.77 15.41 -17.70
N ASP A 301 11.19 14.37 -18.40
CA ASP A 301 10.35 13.69 -19.40
C ASP A 301 9.22 12.88 -18.74
N GLU A 302 9.51 12.21 -17.62
CA GLU A 302 8.53 11.51 -16.80
C GLU A 302 7.48 12.49 -16.27
N ILE A 303 7.91 13.56 -15.60
CA ILE A 303 7.00 14.59 -15.06
C ILE A 303 6.15 15.21 -16.16
N LYS A 304 6.74 15.57 -17.30
CA LYS A 304 5.99 16.14 -18.43
C LYS A 304 4.90 15.20 -18.93
N SER A 305 5.21 13.92 -19.06
CA SER A 305 4.25 12.91 -19.49
C SER A 305 3.06 12.79 -18.54
N GLU A 306 3.33 12.73 -17.24
CA GLU A 306 2.32 12.53 -16.20
C GLU A 306 1.37 13.73 -16.02
N VAL A 307 1.86 14.95 -16.29
CA VAL A 307 1.09 16.17 -16.09
C VAL A 307 0.66 16.87 -17.35
N LEU A 308 0.89 16.27 -18.53
CA LEU A 308 0.65 16.86 -19.86
C LEU A 308 1.38 18.20 -20.04
N ALA A 309 2.61 18.32 -19.53
CA ALA A 309 3.42 19.49 -19.70
C ALA A 309 4.26 19.40 -21.00
N GLU A 310 4.35 20.51 -21.74
CA GLU A 310 5.23 20.61 -22.90
C GLU A 310 6.64 21.02 -22.48
N GLU A 311 6.75 21.84 -21.43
CA GLU A 311 8.03 22.40 -20.98
C GLU A 311 8.07 22.53 -19.45
N ILE A 312 9.27 22.36 -18.90
CA ILE A 312 9.61 22.69 -17.51
C ILE A 312 10.65 23.82 -17.52
N VAL A 313 10.30 24.95 -16.94
CA VAL A 313 11.15 26.14 -16.85
C VAL A 313 11.61 26.32 -15.41
N THR A 314 12.89 26.60 -15.23
CA THR A 314 13.49 26.75 -13.91
C THR A 314 14.07 28.15 -13.71
N GLY A 315 13.95 28.69 -12.48
CA GLY A 315 14.50 30.00 -12.11
C GLY A 315 13.51 31.16 -12.24
N GLU A 316 12.36 30.97 -12.85
CA GLU A 316 11.28 31.94 -12.94
C GLU A 316 9.93 31.30 -12.76
N THR A 317 8.86 32.09 -12.62
CA THR A 317 7.48 31.60 -12.53
C THR A 317 6.55 32.47 -13.39
N LYS A 318 5.52 31.84 -13.97
CA LYS A 318 4.46 32.49 -14.73
C LYS A 318 3.16 31.70 -14.61
N GLY A 319 2.02 32.39 -14.60
CA GLY A 319 0.71 31.79 -14.48
C GLY A 319 0.24 31.62 -13.04
N TYR A 320 -0.40 30.49 -12.73
CA TYR A 320 -0.88 30.20 -11.38
C TYR A 320 0.29 29.73 -10.52
N GLU A 321 0.70 30.57 -9.57
CA GLU A 321 1.86 30.35 -8.69
C GLU A 321 1.42 29.92 -7.28
N LYS A 322 2.16 28.97 -6.70
CA LYS A 322 1.96 28.51 -5.32
C LYS A 322 3.26 28.00 -4.68
N GLU A 323 3.44 28.32 -3.40
CA GLU A 323 4.52 27.76 -2.58
C GLU A 323 4.12 26.41 -2.01
N TRP A 324 5.00 25.43 -2.08
CA TRP A 324 4.80 24.08 -1.59
C TRP A 324 5.93 23.65 -0.64
N ASN A 325 5.59 22.81 0.32
CA ASN A 325 6.55 22.04 1.10
C ASN A 325 6.48 20.59 0.66
N ILE A 326 7.51 20.11 -0.03
CA ILE A 326 7.60 18.77 -0.59
C ILE A 326 8.70 18.03 0.18
N ASN A 327 8.33 17.07 1.03
CA ASN A 327 9.28 16.31 1.86
C ASN A 327 10.30 17.19 2.59
N SER A 328 9.80 18.24 3.26
CA SER A 328 10.56 19.26 3.98
C SER A 328 11.34 20.25 3.10
N GLU A 329 11.27 20.16 1.80
CA GLU A 329 11.83 21.11 0.84
C GLU A 329 10.79 22.14 0.43
N LYS A 330 11.08 23.42 0.64
CA LYS A 330 10.21 24.51 0.20
C LYS A 330 10.55 24.87 -1.25
N VAL A 331 9.56 25.00 -2.08
CA VAL A 331 9.71 25.35 -3.50
C VAL A 331 8.54 26.20 -3.96
N THR A 332 8.80 27.19 -4.79
CA THR A 332 7.78 27.95 -5.50
C THR A 332 7.57 27.35 -6.89
N MET A 333 6.35 26.91 -7.18
CA MET A 333 5.99 26.36 -8.48
C MET A 333 4.86 27.16 -9.12
N ALA A 334 4.83 27.16 -10.46
CA ALA A 334 3.71 27.73 -11.19
C ALA A 334 3.32 26.86 -12.38
N VAL A 335 2.05 27.00 -12.82
CA VAL A 335 1.52 26.34 -14.01
C VAL A 335 0.85 27.39 -14.90
N GLU A 336 1.13 27.31 -16.19
CA GLU A 336 0.55 28.15 -17.22
C GLU A 336 -0.09 27.25 -18.30
N ARG A 337 -1.31 27.55 -18.73
CA ARG A 337 -1.95 26.88 -19.85
C ARG A 337 -1.36 27.40 -21.17
N ILE A 338 -1.10 26.50 -22.10
CA ILE A 338 -0.55 26.80 -23.43
C ILE A 338 -1.66 26.76 -24.49
#